data_60ae140c14eda20e1114d11260ee906d
#
_entry.id   60ae140c14eda20e1114d11260ee906d
#
_cell.length_a   1.000
_cell.length_b   1.000
_cell.length_c   1.000
_cell.angle_alpha   90.00
_cell.angle_beta   90.00
_cell.angle_gamma   90.00
#
_symmetry.space_group_name_H-M   'P 1'
#
loop_
_entity.id
_entity.type
_entity.pdbx_description
1 polymer ?
#
loop_
_entity_poly.entity_id
_entity_poly.type
_entity_poly.pdbx_seq_one_letter_code
_entity_poly.pdbx_strand_id
1 'polypeptide(L)'
;PQEQDPDMLLHVVKETDAGIVVRGAKFETAAAYSNQAFVKPTIGGWAGNEKLSDYAVSFICDMGAPGLKHICRSGFSGRGSVEDYPLANNFDEVDTLLVFDNVLVPWENVLFYRHTSAAAFIRATLHRYSAYPFVTRIRYVADMMIGAALFNARQTGLDKHQAVREKLAMLACYREGINAHLTASIALAEKSPGGL
;
A
#
# COMPACT_ATOMS: atom_id res chain seq x y z
N PRO A 1 -13.71 -16.17 7.14
CA PRO A 1 -12.68 -15.91 8.17
C PRO A 1 -13.28 -15.32 9.44
N GLN A 2 -14.12 -14.26 9.37
CA GLN A 2 -14.73 -13.59 10.53
C GLN A 2 -15.66 -14.49 11.35
N GLU A 3 -16.25 -15.52 10.73
CA GLU A 3 -17.09 -16.49 11.41
C GLU A 3 -16.28 -17.51 12.22
N GLN A 4 -15.02 -17.70 11.86
CA GLN A 4 -14.11 -18.66 12.53
C GLN A 4 -13.34 -17.99 13.65
N ASP A 5 -12.77 -16.80 13.41
CA ASP A 5 -12.00 -16.02 14.37
C ASP A 5 -12.17 -14.52 14.07
N PRO A 6 -12.94 -13.80 14.92
CA PRO A 6 -13.13 -12.36 14.73
C PRO A 6 -11.82 -11.57 14.82
N ASP A 7 -10.84 -12.04 15.58
CA ASP A 7 -9.55 -11.37 15.78
C ASP A 7 -8.59 -11.54 14.58
N MET A 8 -8.95 -12.32 13.56
CA MET A 8 -8.17 -12.43 12.34
C MET A 8 -8.10 -11.10 11.58
N LEU A 9 -9.11 -10.25 11.68
CA LEU A 9 -9.17 -8.94 11.06
C LEU A 9 -9.35 -7.85 12.11
N LEU A 10 -8.73 -6.70 11.87
CA LEU A 10 -8.83 -5.55 12.76
C LEU A 10 -10.28 -5.07 12.90
N HIS A 11 -10.74 -4.94 14.14
CA HIS A 11 -12.08 -4.48 14.52
C HIS A 11 -12.07 -3.78 15.89
N VAL A 12 -13.17 -3.10 16.19
CA VAL A 12 -13.37 -2.46 17.50
C VAL A 12 -14.00 -3.45 18.46
N VAL A 13 -13.36 -3.64 19.61
CA VAL A 13 -13.85 -4.54 20.69
C VAL A 13 -14.50 -3.80 21.84
N LYS A 14 -14.18 -2.51 22.02
CA LYS A 14 -14.69 -1.71 23.13
C LYS A 14 -14.67 -0.23 22.77
N GLU A 15 -15.69 0.49 23.23
CA GLU A 15 -15.77 1.94 23.25
C GLU A 15 -15.56 2.44 24.68
N THR A 16 -14.81 3.52 24.85
CA THR A 16 -14.51 4.16 26.13
C THR A 16 -14.58 5.68 26.00
N ASP A 17 -14.60 6.41 27.12
CA ASP A 17 -14.56 7.88 27.09
C ASP A 17 -13.27 8.42 26.45
N ALA A 18 -12.16 7.68 26.55
CA ALA A 18 -10.86 8.06 26.00
C ALA A 18 -10.69 7.75 24.50
N GLY A 19 -11.51 6.86 23.94
CA GLY A 19 -11.38 6.39 22.56
C GLY A 19 -11.93 4.99 22.35
N ILE A 20 -11.57 4.39 21.24
CA ILE A 20 -11.92 3.01 20.90
C ILE A 20 -10.77 2.05 21.20
N VAL A 21 -11.07 0.85 21.64
CA VAL A 21 -10.10 -0.24 21.78
C VAL A 21 -10.25 -1.17 20.59
N VAL A 22 -9.14 -1.40 19.87
CA VAL A 22 -9.11 -2.22 18.67
C VAL A 22 -8.29 -3.48 18.88
N ARG A 23 -8.70 -4.57 18.20
CA ARG A 23 -8.03 -5.87 18.22
C ARG A 23 -8.04 -6.47 16.81
N GLY A 24 -7.07 -7.37 16.55
CA GLY A 24 -6.96 -8.08 15.29
C GLY A 24 -5.68 -7.78 14.55
N ALA A 25 -5.58 -8.25 13.31
CA ALA A 25 -4.39 -8.10 12.50
C ALA A 25 -4.61 -7.21 11.28
N LYS A 26 -3.55 -6.52 10.87
CA LYS A 26 -3.51 -5.67 9.70
C LYS A 26 -2.16 -5.75 9.02
N PHE A 27 -2.16 -5.95 7.70
CA PHE A 27 -0.94 -5.88 6.92
C PHE A 27 -0.57 -4.42 6.64
N GLU A 28 0.66 -4.06 6.94
CA GLU A 28 1.25 -2.75 6.67
C GLU A 28 2.22 -2.87 5.49
N THR A 29 1.95 -2.12 4.45
CA THR A 29 2.74 -2.13 3.20
C THR A 29 3.83 -1.06 3.14
N ALA A 30 4.02 -0.33 4.23
CA ALA A 30 5.03 0.71 4.34
C ALA A 30 6.02 0.38 5.47
N ALA A 31 6.93 1.30 5.71
CA ALA A 31 8.02 1.10 6.64
C ALA A 31 7.55 0.86 8.08
N ALA A 32 7.93 -0.27 8.64
CA ALA A 32 7.70 -0.61 10.05
C ALA A 32 8.24 0.46 11.04
N TYR A 33 9.15 1.29 10.59
CA TYR A 33 9.79 2.38 11.33
C TYR A 33 9.11 3.74 11.16
N SER A 34 7.93 3.80 10.52
CA SER A 34 7.15 5.05 10.47
C SER A 34 6.62 5.42 11.85
N ASN A 35 6.45 6.71 12.09
CA ASN A 35 5.93 7.20 13.38
C ASN A 35 4.45 6.90 13.56
N GLN A 36 3.69 7.02 12.48
CA GLN A 36 2.23 6.82 12.48
C GLN A 36 1.78 6.08 11.23
N ALA A 37 0.70 5.33 11.36
CA ALA A 37 0.04 4.64 10.26
C ALA A 37 -1.40 5.14 10.09
N PHE A 38 -1.79 5.37 8.84
CA PHE A 38 -3.19 5.51 8.48
C PHE A 38 -3.82 4.13 8.31
N VAL A 39 -4.69 3.78 9.24
CA VAL A 39 -5.37 2.49 9.26
C VAL A 39 -6.75 2.62 8.63
N LYS A 40 -7.05 1.76 7.66
CA LYS A 40 -8.33 1.71 6.95
C LYS A 40 -8.93 0.31 6.99
N PRO A 41 -10.25 0.15 6.76
CA PRO A 41 -10.90 -1.14 6.78
C PRO A 41 -10.28 -2.14 5.80
N THR A 42 -10.22 -3.41 6.18
CA THR A 42 -9.73 -4.51 5.34
C THR A 42 -10.80 -5.06 4.40
N ILE A 43 -12.06 -5.04 4.85
CA ILE A 43 -13.19 -5.64 4.14
C ILE A 43 -13.60 -4.76 2.96
N GLY A 44 -13.92 -5.37 1.82
CA GLY A 44 -14.28 -4.65 0.60
C GLY A 44 -15.77 -4.59 0.27
N GLY A 45 -16.59 -5.46 0.85
CA GLY A 45 -18.02 -5.58 0.54
C GLY A 45 -18.89 -5.07 1.68
N TRP A 46 -19.20 -3.77 1.67
CA TRP A 46 -19.95 -3.11 2.76
C TRP A 46 -21.45 -2.96 2.50
N ALA A 47 -21.93 -3.11 1.27
CA ALA A 47 -23.33 -2.90 0.92
C ALA A 47 -24.24 -3.88 1.64
N GLY A 48 -25.14 -3.38 2.48
CA GLY A 48 -26.13 -4.17 3.22
C GLY A 48 -25.54 -5.01 4.36
N ASN A 49 -24.32 -4.75 4.81
CA ASN A 49 -23.61 -5.61 5.76
C ASN A 49 -23.38 -4.91 7.11
N GLU A 50 -24.45 -4.44 7.74
CA GLU A 50 -24.40 -3.77 9.05
C GLU A 50 -23.84 -4.67 10.17
N LYS A 51 -23.89 -5.98 10.01
CA LYS A 51 -23.30 -6.95 10.94
C LYS A 51 -21.78 -6.81 11.07
N LEU A 52 -21.13 -6.14 10.11
CA LEU A 52 -19.69 -5.89 10.09
C LEU A 52 -19.34 -4.47 10.54
N SER A 53 -20.24 -3.76 11.22
CA SER A 53 -20.02 -2.37 11.63
C SER A 53 -18.77 -2.18 12.48
N ASP A 54 -18.42 -3.13 13.34
CA ASP A 54 -17.22 -3.06 14.20
C ASP A 54 -15.90 -3.12 13.40
N TYR A 55 -15.95 -3.64 12.16
CA TYR A 55 -14.84 -3.64 11.22
C TYR A 55 -14.80 -2.38 10.34
N ALA A 56 -15.84 -1.57 10.35
CA ALA A 56 -15.95 -0.32 9.59
C ALA A 56 -15.33 0.83 10.40
N VAL A 57 -14.02 0.79 10.55
CA VAL A 57 -13.23 1.74 11.35
C VAL A 57 -12.02 2.21 10.58
N SER A 58 -11.69 3.51 10.72
CA SER A 58 -10.47 4.11 10.20
C SER A 58 -9.92 5.11 11.21
N PHE A 59 -8.61 5.12 11.37
CA PHE A 59 -7.94 5.95 12.37
C PHE A 59 -6.46 6.17 12.02
N ILE A 60 -5.84 7.12 12.71
CA ILE A 60 -4.38 7.28 12.74
C ILE A 60 -3.86 6.53 13.96
N CYS A 61 -2.91 5.63 13.77
CA CYS A 61 -2.28 4.85 14.82
C CYS A 61 -0.84 5.31 15.04
N ASP A 62 -0.47 5.55 16.29
CA ASP A 62 0.93 5.66 16.66
C ASP A 62 1.58 4.27 16.56
N MET A 63 2.69 4.16 15.83
CA MET A 63 3.38 2.88 15.63
C MET A 63 4.09 2.37 16.89
N GLY A 64 4.24 3.23 17.91
CA GLY A 64 4.70 2.85 19.25
C GLY A 64 3.58 2.61 20.26
N ALA A 65 2.31 2.56 19.84
CA ALA A 65 1.18 2.42 20.76
C ALA A 65 1.27 1.15 21.62
N PRO A 66 0.97 1.23 22.94
CA PRO A 66 0.92 0.06 23.81
C PRO A 66 -0.06 -1.01 23.27
N GLY A 67 0.39 -2.27 23.21
CA GLY A 67 -0.38 -3.39 22.67
C GLY A 67 -0.23 -3.58 21.17
N LEU A 68 0.41 -2.69 20.45
CA LEU A 68 0.74 -2.88 19.04
C LEU A 68 2.00 -3.72 18.90
N LYS A 69 1.92 -4.83 18.16
CA LYS A 69 3.03 -5.74 17.89
C LYS A 69 3.35 -5.74 16.40
N HIS A 70 4.64 -5.76 16.08
CA HIS A 70 5.15 -5.73 14.71
C HIS A 70 5.81 -7.06 14.36
N ILE A 71 5.28 -7.74 13.36
CA ILE A 71 5.90 -8.94 12.78
C ILE A 71 6.46 -8.52 11.42
N CYS A 72 7.75 -8.14 11.42
CA CYS A 72 8.42 -7.64 10.24
C CYS A 72 8.92 -8.78 9.35
N ARG A 73 8.85 -8.61 8.03
CA ARG A 73 9.64 -9.47 7.14
C ARG A 73 11.13 -9.22 7.35
N SER A 74 11.96 -10.15 6.92
CA SER A 74 13.40 -9.93 6.89
C SER A 74 13.73 -8.79 5.93
N GLY A 75 14.59 -7.87 6.35
CA GLY A 75 15.14 -6.84 5.47
C GLY A 75 16.01 -7.43 4.36
N PHE A 76 16.10 -6.76 3.25
CA PHE A 76 17.01 -7.09 2.15
C PHE A 76 18.32 -6.30 2.25
N SER A 77 18.34 -5.19 2.97
CA SER A 77 19.56 -4.44 3.28
C SER A 77 20.56 -5.30 4.07
N GLY A 78 21.84 -5.11 3.79
CA GLY A 78 22.91 -5.86 4.45
C GLY A 78 23.10 -7.32 4.00
N ARG A 79 22.38 -7.79 2.98
CA ARG A 79 22.55 -9.15 2.42
C ARG A 79 23.75 -9.30 1.49
N GLY A 80 24.35 -8.20 1.07
CA GLY A 80 25.50 -8.17 0.17
C GLY A 80 26.09 -6.78 0.07
N SER A 81 27.05 -6.60 -0.84
CA SER A 81 27.67 -5.29 -1.05
C SER A 81 26.67 -4.27 -1.61
N VAL A 82 26.96 -2.99 -1.44
CA VAL A 82 26.16 -1.91 -2.05
C VAL A 82 26.25 -1.95 -3.56
N GLU A 83 27.35 -2.43 -4.12
CA GLU A 83 27.57 -2.59 -5.56
C GLU A 83 26.64 -3.65 -6.15
N ASP A 84 26.43 -4.78 -5.44
CA ASP A 84 25.57 -5.88 -5.90
C ASP A 84 24.09 -5.62 -5.62
N TYR A 85 23.78 -4.93 -4.51
CA TYR A 85 22.42 -4.66 -4.05
C TYR A 85 22.17 -3.18 -3.74
N PRO A 86 22.40 -2.26 -4.71
CA PRO A 86 22.35 -0.82 -4.43
C PRO A 86 20.97 -0.34 -3.99
N LEU A 87 19.91 -0.87 -4.56
CA LEU A 87 18.55 -0.45 -4.23
C LEU A 87 18.10 -0.96 -2.85
N ALA A 88 18.33 -2.25 -2.57
CA ALA A 88 17.95 -2.86 -1.31
C ALA A 88 18.72 -2.24 -0.13
N ASN A 89 20.00 -1.93 -0.31
CA ASN A 89 20.81 -1.32 0.76
C ASN A 89 20.44 0.15 1.05
N ASN A 90 19.91 0.88 0.06
CA ASN A 90 19.58 2.29 0.24
C ASN A 90 18.09 2.57 0.45
N PHE A 91 17.19 1.71 -0.05
CA PHE A 91 15.76 2.01 -0.17
C PHE A 91 14.86 0.86 0.28
N ASP A 92 15.33 -0.03 1.17
CA ASP A 92 14.51 -1.13 1.65
C ASP A 92 13.38 -0.61 2.54
N GLU A 93 12.15 -0.92 2.16
CA GLU A 93 10.95 -0.71 2.97
C GLU A 93 10.55 -2.06 3.59
N VAL A 94 10.52 -2.12 4.92
CA VAL A 94 10.19 -3.35 5.63
C VAL A 94 8.68 -3.45 5.85
N ASP A 95 8.05 -4.34 5.08
CA ASP A 95 6.64 -4.67 5.29
C ASP A 95 6.44 -5.40 6.64
N THR A 96 5.30 -5.17 7.24
CA THR A 96 4.99 -5.63 8.59
C THR A 96 3.56 -6.13 8.68
N LEU A 97 3.36 -7.21 9.40
CA LEU A 97 2.04 -7.56 9.93
C LEU A 97 1.91 -6.90 11.32
N LEU A 98 0.95 -6.00 11.43
CA LEU A 98 0.60 -5.36 12.69
C LEU A 98 -0.44 -6.20 13.42
N VAL A 99 -0.18 -6.54 14.67
CA VAL A 99 -1.12 -7.22 15.56
C VAL A 99 -1.52 -6.26 16.65
N PHE A 100 -2.80 -5.91 16.67
CA PHE A 100 -3.41 -5.04 17.67
C PHE A 100 -3.94 -5.90 18.81
N ASP A 101 -3.31 -5.81 19.97
CA ASP A 101 -3.70 -6.52 21.19
C ASP A 101 -4.32 -5.53 22.19
N ASN A 102 -5.60 -5.21 21.99
CA ASN A 102 -6.33 -4.22 22.80
C ASN A 102 -5.69 -2.82 22.76
N VAL A 103 -5.36 -2.34 21.58
CA VAL A 103 -4.76 -1.01 21.41
C VAL A 103 -5.82 0.06 21.57
N LEU A 104 -5.59 1.02 22.47
CA LEU A 104 -6.43 2.21 22.61
C LEU A 104 -6.09 3.21 21.50
N VAL A 105 -7.10 3.61 20.74
CA VAL A 105 -7.04 4.69 19.77
C VAL A 105 -7.84 5.87 20.30
N PRO A 106 -7.22 7.02 20.63
CA PRO A 106 -7.91 8.22 21.11
C PRO A 106 -8.94 8.73 20.10
N TRP A 107 -10.02 9.35 20.58
CA TRP A 107 -11.10 9.85 19.71
C TRP A 107 -10.61 10.85 18.66
N GLU A 108 -9.65 11.70 18.99
CA GLU A 108 -9.06 12.67 18.05
C GLU A 108 -8.34 12.01 16.87
N ASN A 109 -7.96 10.75 17.00
CA ASN A 109 -7.31 9.96 15.95
C ASN A 109 -8.30 9.11 15.15
N VAL A 110 -9.57 9.01 15.56
CA VAL A 110 -10.59 8.24 14.87
C VAL A 110 -11.20 9.06 13.74
N LEU A 111 -11.04 8.57 12.50
CA LEU A 111 -11.58 9.23 11.30
C LEU A 111 -13.04 8.87 11.06
N PHE A 112 -13.38 7.61 11.25
CA PHE A 112 -14.76 7.13 11.33
C PHE A 112 -14.82 5.81 12.10
N TYR A 113 -15.99 5.53 12.68
CA TYR A 113 -16.28 4.35 13.48
C TYR A 113 -17.71 3.88 13.26
N ARG A 114 -17.90 2.57 13.08
CA ARG A 114 -19.21 1.94 12.77
C ARG A 114 -19.95 2.55 11.58
N HIS A 115 -19.20 3.09 10.62
CA HIS A 115 -19.77 3.80 9.48
C HIS A 115 -19.49 3.05 8.18
N THR A 116 -20.32 2.06 7.86
CA THR A 116 -20.15 1.17 6.71
C THR A 116 -20.18 1.91 5.36
N SER A 117 -20.96 2.99 5.25
CA SER A 117 -20.99 3.84 4.05
C SER A 117 -19.65 4.58 3.85
N ALA A 118 -19.05 5.11 4.92
CA ALA A 118 -17.74 5.73 4.84
C ALA A 118 -16.67 4.70 4.45
N ALA A 119 -16.71 3.51 5.04
CA ALA A 119 -15.81 2.41 4.68
C ALA A 119 -15.95 2.00 3.20
N ALA A 120 -17.15 1.92 2.67
CA ALA A 120 -17.40 1.67 1.26
C ALA A 120 -16.86 2.78 0.36
N PHE A 121 -16.96 4.03 0.79
CA PHE A 121 -16.53 5.21 0.04
C PHE A 121 -15.01 5.34 -0.10
N ILE A 122 -14.22 4.79 0.81
CA ILE A 122 -12.74 4.78 0.73
C ILE A 122 -12.25 4.24 -0.63
N ARG A 123 -12.90 3.20 -1.16
CA ARG A 123 -12.53 2.63 -2.46
C ARG A 123 -12.74 3.62 -3.61
N ALA A 124 -13.78 4.43 -3.53
CA ALA A 124 -14.10 5.41 -4.57
C ALA A 124 -13.24 6.69 -4.48
N THR A 125 -12.65 6.95 -3.33
CA THR A 125 -11.85 8.15 -3.05
C THR A 125 -10.37 7.83 -2.94
N LEU A 126 -9.92 7.38 -1.80
CA LEU A 126 -8.50 7.19 -1.50
C LEU A 126 -7.78 6.30 -2.53
N HIS A 127 -8.39 5.18 -2.93
CA HIS A 127 -7.75 4.26 -3.87
C HIS A 127 -7.60 4.86 -5.28
N ARG A 128 -8.52 5.70 -5.70
CA ARG A 128 -8.41 6.40 -6.98
C ARG A 128 -7.27 7.40 -6.97
N TYR A 129 -7.16 8.20 -5.92
CA TYR A 129 -6.08 9.17 -5.78
C TYR A 129 -4.71 8.50 -5.60
N SER A 130 -4.63 7.40 -4.88
CA SER A 130 -3.38 6.65 -4.71
C SER A 130 -2.91 5.94 -5.99
N ALA A 131 -3.78 5.71 -6.98
CA ALA A 131 -3.40 5.10 -8.25
C ALA A 131 -2.39 5.98 -9.02
N TYR A 132 -2.56 7.29 -9.00
CA TYR A 132 -1.66 8.21 -9.72
C TYR A 132 -0.20 8.14 -9.23
N PRO A 133 0.12 8.25 -7.93
CA PRO A 133 1.48 8.04 -7.43
C PRO A 133 2.05 6.66 -7.75
N PHE A 134 1.23 5.61 -7.71
CA PHE A 134 1.68 4.26 -8.08
C PHE A 134 2.10 4.18 -9.55
N VAL A 135 1.29 4.68 -10.45
CA VAL A 135 1.61 4.66 -11.89
C VAL A 135 2.82 5.54 -12.19
N THR A 136 2.95 6.68 -11.49
CA THR A 136 4.13 7.54 -11.61
C THR A 136 5.42 6.80 -11.21
N ARG A 137 5.40 6.06 -10.10
CA ARG A 137 6.54 5.24 -9.68
C ARG A 137 6.85 4.12 -10.69
N ILE A 138 5.84 3.43 -11.22
CA ILE A 138 6.01 2.38 -12.22
C ILE A 138 6.71 2.91 -13.48
N ARG A 139 6.45 4.15 -13.88
CA ARG A 139 7.15 4.78 -15.00
C ARG A 139 8.67 4.82 -14.79
N TYR A 140 9.11 5.26 -13.61
CA TYR A 140 10.54 5.31 -13.29
C TYR A 140 11.17 3.92 -13.14
N VAL A 141 10.43 2.98 -12.55
CA VAL A 141 10.85 1.58 -12.48
C VAL A 141 10.99 0.98 -13.87
N ALA A 142 10.10 1.31 -14.81
CA ALA A 142 10.19 0.86 -16.20
C ALA A 142 11.46 1.39 -16.89
N ASP A 143 11.82 2.67 -16.70
CA ASP A 143 13.06 3.23 -17.23
C ASP A 143 14.29 2.48 -16.70
N MET A 144 14.32 2.19 -15.41
CA MET A 144 15.40 1.45 -14.77
C MET A 144 15.48 0.01 -15.29
N MET A 145 14.35 -0.69 -15.42
CA MET A 145 14.30 -2.05 -15.97
C MET A 145 14.77 -2.13 -17.42
N ILE A 146 14.38 -1.16 -18.24
CA ILE A 146 14.83 -1.07 -19.65
C ILE A 146 16.36 -0.86 -19.69
N GLY A 147 16.87 0.05 -18.88
CA GLY A 147 18.30 0.31 -18.78
C GLY A 147 19.08 -0.93 -18.37
N ALA A 148 18.66 -1.62 -17.31
CA ALA A 148 19.29 -2.84 -16.83
C ALA A 148 19.22 -3.98 -17.88
N ALA A 149 18.07 -4.17 -18.52
CA ALA A 149 17.90 -5.19 -19.55
C ALA A 149 18.77 -4.93 -20.79
N LEU A 150 18.84 -3.67 -21.22
CA LEU A 150 19.70 -3.27 -22.34
C LEU A 150 21.18 -3.43 -22.03
N PHE A 151 21.58 -3.00 -20.82
CA PHE A 151 22.96 -3.15 -20.35
C PHE A 151 23.37 -4.64 -20.31
N ASN A 152 22.53 -5.48 -19.71
CA ASN A 152 22.77 -6.93 -19.66
C ASN A 152 22.84 -7.57 -21.06
N ALA A 153 21.93 -7.19 -21.97
CA ALA A 153 21.95 -7.68 -23.34
C ALA A 153 23.26 -7.33 -24.07
N ARG A 154 23.77 -6.11 -23.86
CA ARG A 154 25.05 -5.66 -24.44
C ARG A 154 26.24 -6.41 -23.83
N GLN A 155 26.28 -6.59 -22.52
CA GLN A 155 27.36 -7.31 -21.84
C GLN A 155 27.46 -8.78 -22.28
N THR A 156 26.32 -9.39 -22.58
CA THR A 156 26.26 -10.80 -23.05
C THR A 156 26.34 -10.94 -24.58
N GLY A 157 26.41 -9.83 -25.34
CA GLY A 157 26.43 -9.83 -26.79
C GLY A 157 25.10 -10.22 -27.45
N LEU A 158 24.01 -10.25 -26.70
CA LEU A 158 22.68 -10.64 -27.17
C LEU A 158 21.83 -9.47 -27.68
N ASP A 159 22.33 -8.25 -27.61
CA ASP A 159 21.63 -7.03 -28.05
C ASP A 159 21.28 -7.03 -29.56
N LYS A 160 21.97 -7.84 -30.36
CA LYS A 160 21.69 -8.04 -31.79
C LYS A 160 20.73 -9.18 -32.11
N HIS A 161 20.43 -10.02 -31.09
CA HIS A 161 19.55 -11.17 -31.26
C HIS A 161 18.09 -10.71 -31.40
N GLN A 162 17.39 -11.17 -32.45
CA GLN A 162 16.03 -10.74 -32.82
C GLN A 162 15.06 -10.83 -31.64
N ALA A 163 14.99 -11.99 -30.99
CA ALA A 163 14.06 -12.20 -29.87
C ALA A 163 14.35 -11.28 -28.65
N VAL A 164 15.62 -10.94 -28.39
CA VAL A 164 16.01 -10.01 -27.35
C VAL A 164 15.57 -8.59 -27.69
N ARG A 165 15.81 -8.18 -28.93
CA ARG A 165 15.36 -6.86 -29.44
C ARG A 165 13.84 -6.70 -29.35
N GLU A 166 13.08 -7.73 -29.68
CA GLU A 166 11.62 -7.72 -29.59
C GLU A 166 11.16 -7.54 -28.12
N LYS A 167 11.81 -8.21 -27.16
CA LYS A 167 11.50 -8.02 -25.75
C LYS A 167 11.85 -6.63 -25.23
N LEU A 168 12.99 -6.08 -25.65
CA LEU A 168 13.37 -4.71 -25.31
C LEU A 168 12.40 -3.69 -25.91
N ALA A 169 11.96 -3.91 -27.15
CA ALA A 169 10.95 -3.08 -27.79
C ALA A 169 9.59 -3.14 -27.05
N MET A 170 9.16 -4.33 -26.59
CA MET A 170 7.96 -4.46 -25.78
C MET A 170 8.05 -3.67 -24.46
N LEU A 171 9.19 -3.73 -23.76
CA LEU A 171 9.40 -2.95 -22.54
C LEU A 171 9.30 -1.44 -22.83
N ALA A 172 9.90 -0.98 -23.93
CA ALA A 172 9.80 0.42 -24.36
C ALA A 172 8.34 0.81 -24.69
N CYS A 173 7.58 -0.04 -25.37
CA CYS A 173 6.16 0.19 -25.63
C CYS A 173 5.34 0.29 -24.35
N TYR A 174 5.57 -0.58 -23.37
CA TYR A 174 4.88 -0.50 -22.07
C TYR A 174 5.21 0.81 -21.34
N ARG A 175 6.48 1.19 -21.33
CA ARG A 175 6.91 2.46 -20.71
C ARG A 175 6.24 3.66 -21.38
N GLU A 176 6.20 3.72 -22.69
CA GLU A 176 5.53 4.80 -23.43
C GLU A 176 4.01 4.78 -23.21
N GLY A 177 3.39 3.59 -23.13
CA GLY A 177 1.98 3.46 -22.77
C GLY A 177 1.69 4.01 -21.37
N ILE A 178 2.51 3.69 -20.38
CA ILE A 178 2.39 4.24 -19.01
C ILE A 178 2.50 5.77 -19.05
N ASN A 179 3.48 6.31 -19.76
CA ASN A 179 3.70 7.76 -19.88
C ASN A 179 2.50 8.46 -20.56
N ALA A 180 1.97 7.86 -21.62
CA ALA A 180 0.79 8.37 -22.32
C ALA A 180 -0.44 8.41 -21.40
N HIS A 181 -0.69 7.35 -20.61
CA HIS A 181 -1.80 7.31 -19.66
C HIS A 181 -1.63 8.34 -18.54
N LEU A 182 -0.42 8.52 -18.00
CA LEU A 182 -0.15 9.57 -17.00
C LEU A 182 -0.45 10.97 -17.57
N THR A 183 0.02 11.25 -18.78
CA THR A 183 -0.21 12.54 -19.45
C THR A 183 -1.70 12.76 -19.70
N ALA A 184 -2.39 11.72 -20.19
CA ALA A 184 -3.84 11.79 -20.43
C ALA A 184 -4.62 12.00 -19.12
N SER A 185 -4.22 11.34 -18.03
CA SER A 185 -4.89 11.48 -16.73
C SER A 185 -4.79 12.90 -16.17
N ILE A 186 -3.71 13.61 -16.44
CA ILE A 186 -3.57 15.02 -16.07
C ILE A 186 -4.42 15.92 -16.98
N ALA A 187 -4.30 15.69 -18.31
CA ALA A 187 -4.96 16.53 -19.31
C ALA A 187 -6.48 16.40 -19.31
N LEU A 188 -6.99 15.23 -18.95
CA LEU A 188 -8.42 14.90 -18.91
C LEU A 188 -8.99 14.83 -17.49
N ALA A 189 -8.27 15.38 -16.52
CA ALA A 189 -8.72 15.40 -15.14
C ALA A 189 -10.01 16.24 -15.00
N GLU A 190 -11.01 15.68 -14.35
CA GLU A 190 -12.26 16.34 -14.03
C GLU A 190 -12.40 16.49 -12.51
N LYS A 191 -12.97 17.59 -12.05
CA LYS A 191 -13.29 17.76 -10.64
C LYS A 191 -14.38 16.78 -10.24
N SER A 192 -14.17 16.09 -9.12
CA SER A 192 -15.22 15.26 -8.53
C SER A 192 -16.39 16.13 -8.04
N PRO A 193 -17.59 15.55 -7.83
CA PRO A 193 -18.71 16.28 -7.22
C PRO A 193 -18.38 16.92 -5.86
N GLY A 194 -17.40 16.40 -5.14
CA GLY A 194 -16.89 16.94 -3.87
C GLY A 194 -15.85 18.05 -4.03
N GLY A 195 -15.50 18.45 -5.27
CA GLY A 195 -14.60 19.56 -5.56
C GLY A 195 -13.10 19.19 -5.55
N LEU A 196 -12.77 17.91 -5.48
CA LEU A 196 -11.39 17.38 -5.54
C LEU A 196 -11.03 16.99 -6.96
#